data_e31ae27ce663316d022154b59db2fdc9
#
_entry.id   e31ae27ce663316d022154b59db2fdc9
#
_cell.length_a   1.000
_cell.length_b   1.000
_cell.length_c   1.000
_cell.angle_alpha   90.00
_cell.angle_beta   90.00
_cell.angle_gamma   90.00
#
_symmetry.space_group_name_H-M   'P 1'
#
loop_
_entity.id
_entity.type
_entity.pdbx_description
1 polymer ?
#
loop_
_entity_poly.entity_id
_entity_poly.type
_entity_poly.pdbx_seq_one_letter_code
_entity_poly.pdbx_strand_id
1 'polypeptide(L)'
;IIAIHLDTLKAFDTEQLNRYLALDSLFDSEDTSSRSVVKAIASQLLNCLDYSITSELLSDDGMDASVDLNLTSCDFSSVVYSYQEQYTAYLASSQALEDGTEGRQSHAITLLTDCIATSTQTITTPVTIHLNNDGKNWRIPKSDEITTALLGNLEEALTTILTQPES
;
A
#
# COMPACT_ATOMS: atom_id res chain seq x y z
N ILE A 1 -19.33 -11.73 6.13
CA ILE A 1 -18.47 -11.04 7.13
C ILE A 1 -17.21 -10.51 6.47
N ILE A 2 -16.45 -11.34 5.75
CA ILE A 2 -15.24 -10.90 5.04
C ILE A 2 -15.56 -9.87 3.96
N ALA A 3 -16.59 -10.09 3.14
CA ALA A 3 -17.02 -9.13 2.14
C ALA A 3 -17.37 -7.78 2.80
N ILE A 4 -18.09 -7.79 3.92
CA ILE A 4 -18.43 -6.57 4.67
C ILE A 4 -17.16 -5.88 5.18
N HIS A 5 -16.19 -6.64 5.70
CA HIS A 5 -14.92 -6.08 6.17
C HIS A 5 -14.12 -5.42 5.05
N LEU A 6 -13.97 -6.12 3.92
CA LEU A 6 -13.25 -5.60 2.77
C LEU A 6 -13.96 -4.41 2.13
N ASP A 7 -15.29 -4.44 2.06
CA ASP A 7 -16.08 -3.30 1.59
C ASP A 7 -15.97 -2.10 2.55
N THR A 8 -15.86 -2.36 3.86
CA THR A 8 -15.59 -1.32 4.85
C THR A 8 -14.20 -0.70 4.64
N LEU A 9 -13.17 -1.52 4.34
CA LEU A 9 -11.85 -1.01 4.00
C LEU A 9 -11.86 -0.15 2.74
N LYS A 10 -12.60 -0.56 1.71
CA LYS A 10 -12.78 0.24 0.49
C LYS A 10 -13.47 1.59 0.77
N ALA A 11 -14.37 1.63 1.75
CA ALA A 11 -15.08 2.83 2.14
C ALA A 11 -14.28 3.73 3.11
N PHE A 12 -13.14 3.26 3.62
CA PHE A 12 -12.27 4.07 4.48
C PHE A 12 -11.79 5.30 3.72
N ASP A 13 -11.77 6.45 4.41
CA ASP A 13 -11.06 7.59 3.88
C ASP A 13 -9.53 7.37 3.98
N THR A 14 -8.78 8.21 3.31
CA THR A 14 -7.32 8.13 3.24
C THR A 14 -6.67 8.15 4.62
N GLU A 15 -7.22 8.93 5.56
CA GLU A 15 -6.68 9.04 6.91
C GLU A 15 -6.92 7.77 7.72
N GLN A 16 -8.11 7.18 7.63
CA GLN A 16 -8.44 5.93 8.31
C GLN A 16 -7.62 4.76 7.79
N LEU A 17 -7.46 4.66 6.47
CA LEU A 17 -6.62 3.63 5.86
C LEU A 17 -5.16 3.76 6.28
N ASN A 18 -4.64 4.98 6.34
CA ASN A 18 -3.29 5.25 6.81
C ASN A 18 -3.08 4.75 8.25
N ARG A 19 -4.02 5.03 9.14
CA ARG A 19 -3.98 4.54 10.53
C ARG A 19 -4.07 3.01 10.61
N TYR A 20 -4.92 2.41 9.80
CA TYR A 20 -5.10 0.96 9.76
C TYR A 20 -3.81 0.24 9.33
N LEU A 21 -3.17 0.73 8.29
CA LEU A 21 -1.95 0.15 7.72
C LEU A 21 -0.67 0.64 8.42
N ALA A 22 -0.79 1.60 9.34
CA ALA A 22 0.34 2.22 10.03
C ALA A 22 1.40 2.79 9.05
N LEU A 23 0.94 3.37 7.95
CA LEU A 23 1.83 3.92 6.91
C LEU A 23 2.71 5.06 7.42
N ASP A 24 2.23 5.81 8.44
CA ASP A 24 3.00 6.86 9.09
C ASP A 24 4.31 6.34 9.71
N SER A 25 4.37 5.06 10.07
CA SER A 25 5.57 4.45 10.62
C SER A 25 6.67 4.20 9.58
N LEU A 26 6.32 4.21 8.29
CA LEU A 26 7.27 4.04 7.18
C LEU A 26 8.02 5.32 6.84
N PHE A 27 7.50 6.46 7.30
CA PHE A 27 8.07 7.78 7.07
C PHE A 27 8.16 8.55 8.39
N ASP A 28 9.06 9.51 8.46
CA ASP A 28 9.09 10.45 9.59
C ASP A 28 7.84 11.34 9.52
N SER A 29 6.91 11.10 10.44
CA SER A 29 5.57 11.69 10.41
C SER A 29 5.52 13.19 10.69
N GLU A 30 6.60 13.80 11.12
CA GLU A 30 6.66 15.24 11.41
C GLU A 30 6.88 16.07 10.13
N ASP A 31 7.40 15.46 9.08
CA ASP A 31 7.62 16.13 7.82
C ASP A 31 6.35 16.19 6.94
N THR A 32 5.97 17.39 6.53
CA THR A 32 4.83 17.63 5.64
C THR A 32 4.99 16.91 4.29
N SER A 33 6.21 16.78 3.80
CA SER A 33 6.51 16.10 2.54
C SER A 33 6.23 14.60 2.62
N SER A 34 6.62 13.97 3.72
CA SER A 34 6.33 12.55 3.99
C SER A 34 4.84 12.27 4.08
N ARG A 35 4.07 13.19 4.65
CA ARG A 35 2.59 13.09 4.69
C ARG A 35 1.95 13.08 3.31
N SER A 36 2.49 13.84 2.37
CA SER A 36 1.99 13.85 0.98
C SER A 36 2.19 12.49 0.31
N VAL A 37 3.34 11.86 0.51
CA VAL A 37 3.64 10.52 0.00
C VAL A 37 2.70 9.49 0.62
N VAL A 38 2.54 9.50 1.93
CA VAL A 38 1.65 8.58 2.67
C VAL A 38 0.20 8.72 2.18
N LYS A 39 -0.27 9.95 1.99
CA LYS A 39 -1.61 10.21 1.46
C LYS A 39 -1.79 9.68 0.04
N ALA A 40 -0.79 9.85 -0.82
CA ALA A 40 -0.82 9.32 -2.19
C ALA A 40 -0.87 7.80 -2.19
N ILE A 41 -0.07 7.13 -1.35
CA ILE A 41 -0.08 5.67 -1.17
C ILE A 41 -1.46 5.20 -0.72
N ALA A 42 -2.02 5.81 0.32
CA ALA A 42 -3.33 5.42 0.84
C ALA A 42 -4.44 5.58 -0.19
N SER A 43 -4.46 6.71 -0.90
CA SER A 43 -5.42 6.95 -1.99
C SER A 43 -5.32 5.91 -3.10
N GLN A 44 -4.10 5.56 -3.49
CA GLN A 44 -3.87 4.59 -4.56
C GLN A 44 -4.24 3.18 -4.13
N LEU A 45 -3.94 2.79 -2.88
CA LEU A 45 -4.37 1.52 -2.32
C LEU A 45 -5.89 1.36 -2.36
N LEU A 46 -6.64 2.41 -1.99
CA LEU A 46 -8.11 2.39 -2.08
C LEU A 46 -8.60 2.26 -3.51
N ASN A 47 -7.95 2.92 -4.46
CA ASN A 47 -8.33 2.86 -5.87
C ASN A 47 -8.07 1.49 -6.50
N CYS A 48 -7.00 0.82 -6.10
CA CYS A 48 -6.62 -0.48 -6.63
C CYS A 48 -7.30 -1.66 -5.93
N LEU A 49 -7.81 -1.45 -4.72
CA LEU A 49 -8.33 -2.53 -3.89
C LEU A 49 -9.53 -3.21 -4.54
N ASP A 50 -9.39 -4.49 -4.79
CA ASP A 50 -10.45 -5.37 -5.25
C ASP A 50 -10.26 -6.77 -4.67
N TYR A 51 -11.30 -7.59 -4.68
CA TYR A 51 -11.22 -8.95 -4.18
C TYR A 51 -12.25 -9.86 -4.83
N SER A 52 -11.94 -11.16 -4.86
CA SER A 52 -12.89 -12.20 -5.24
C SER A 52 -12.74 -13.39 -4.30
N ILE A 53 -13.85 -13.83 -3.71
CA ILE A 53 -13.89 -15.02 -2.84
C ILE A 53 -13.92 -16.27 -3.73
N THR A 54 -12.99 -17.20 -3.49
CA THR A 54 -12.85 -18.42 -4.28
C THR A 54 -13.38 -19.65 -3.55
N SER A 55 -13.28 -19.70 -2.22
CA SER A 55 -13.79 -20.80 -1.43
C SER A 55 -14.11 -20.39 0.01
N GLU A 56 -15.03 -21.08 0.63
CA GLU A 56 -15.40 -20.89 2.02
C GLU A 56 -15.51 -22.26 2.71
N LEU A 57 -14.87 -22.41 3.86
CA LEU A 57 -14.92 -23.62 4.68
C LEU A 57 -15.35 -23.25 6.09
N LEU A 58 -16.34 -23.99 6.61
CA LEU A 58 -16.81 -23.88 7.98
C LEU A 58 -16.39 -25.14 8.73
N SER A 59 -15.88 -25.00 9.96
CA SER A 59 -15.59 -26.15 10.82
C SER A 59 -16.86 -26.90 11.23
N ASP A 60 -16.74 -28.17 11.58
CA ASP A 60 -17.87 -29.02 11.96
C ASP A 60 -18.62 -28.51 13.20
N ASP A 61 -17.93 -27.81 14.09
CA ASP A 61 -18.51 -27.19 15.29
C ASP A 61 -19.08 -25.79 15.04
N GLY A 62 -18.88 -25.22 13.84
CA GLY A 62 -19.36 -23.91 13.48
C GLY A 62 -18.65 -22.75 14.17
N MET A 63 -17.51 -22.98 14.83
CA MET A 63 -16.78 -21.98 15.60
C MET A 63 -15.64 -21.35 14.82
N ASP A 64 -15.16 -22.02 13.80
CA ASP A 64 -14.08 -21.54 12.93
C ASP A 64 -14.50 -21.59 11.47
N ALA A 65 -14.02 -20.64 10.71
CA ALA A 65 -14.17 -20.62 9.25
C ALA A 65 -12.88 -20.16 8.59
N SER A 66 -12.65 -20.63 7.39
CA SER A 66 -11.60 -20.11 6.53
C SER A 66 -12.19 -19.70 5.18
N VAL A 67 -11.70 -18.60 4.66
CA VAL A 67 -12.13 -18.07 3.36
C VAL A 67 -10.90 -17.83 2.50
N ASP A 68 -10.88 -18.50 1.37
CA ASP A 68 -9.87 -18.24 0.35
C ASP A 68 -10.37 -17.18 -0.60
N LEU A 69 -9.54 -16.19 -0.85
CA LEU A 69 -9.84 -15.10 -1.78
C LEU A 69 -8.60 -14.65 -2.55
N ASN A 70 -8.85 -14.04 -3.68
CA ASN A 70 -7.84 -13.29 -4.41
C ASN A 70 -7.99 -11.81 -4.07
N LEU A 71 -6.96 -11.24 -3.48
CA LEU A 71 -6.90 -9.82 -3.13
C LEU A 71 -6.06 -9.07 -4.17
N THR A 72 -6.65 -8.06 -4.79
CA THR A 72 -5.97 -7.20 -5.75
C THR A 72 -5.56 -5.91 -5.09
N SER A 73 -4.30 -5.54 -5.25
CA SER A 73 -3.70 -4.33 -4.71
C SER A 73 -2.82 -3.66 -5.77
N CYS A 74 -2.28 -2.48 -5.46
CA CYS A 74 -1.35 -1.80 -6.34
C CYS A 74 -0.03 -2.56 -6.47
N ASP A 75 0.53 -2.58 -7.66
CA ASP A 75 1.90 -3.03 -7.91
C ASP A 75 2.86 -1.85 -7.81
N PHE A 76 3.52 -1.72 -6.66
CA PHE A 76 4.47 -0.64 -6.41
C PHE A 76 5.84 -0.85 -7.06
N SER A 77 6.14 -2.01 -7.63
CA SER A 77 7.37 -2.21 -8.41
C SER A 77 7.41 -1.35 -9.66
N SER A 78 6.26 -1.13 -10.29
CA SER A 78 6.13 -0.23 -11.43
C SER A 78 6.39 1.24 -11.04
N VAL A 79 5.97 1.63 -9.83
CA VAL A 79 6.25 2.96 -9.27
C VAL A 79 7.75 3.17 -9.06
N VAL A 80 8.44 2.19 -8.49
CA VAL A 80 9.90 2.23 -8.30
C VAL A 80 10.60 2.42 -9.63
N TYR A 81 10.25 1.63 -10.63
CA TYR A 81 10.84 1.71 -11.96
C TYR A 81 10.65 3.10 -12.59
N SER A 82 9.42 3.60 -12.60
CA SER A 82 9.10 4.91 -13.15
C SER A 82 9.82 6.04 -12.40
N TYR A 83 9.87 5.96 -11.08
CA TYR A 83 10.58 6.92 -10.25
C TYR A 83 12.07 6.93 -10.55
N GLN A 84 12.71 5.78 -10.60
CA GLN A 84 14.15 5.65 -10.89
C GLN A 84 14.50 6.23 -12.26
N GLU A 85 13.72 5.91 -13.28
CA GLU A 85 13.93 6.40 -14.64
C GLU A 85 13.84 7.93 -14.68
N GLN A 86 12.76 8.49 -14.13
CA GLN A 86 12.52 9.93 -14.16
C GLN A 86 13.49 10.71 -13.26
N TYR A 87 13.82 10.17 -12.10
CA TYR A 87 14.77 10.83 -11.18
C TYR A 87 16.19 10.83 -11.74
N THR A 88 16.62 9.76 -12.38
CA THR A 88 17.92 9.70 -13.07
C THR A 88 17.99 10.72 -14.19
N ALA A 89 16.94 10.87 -14.98
CA ALA A 89 16.86 11.86 -16.04
C ALA A 89 16.89 13.30 -15.47
N TYR A 90 16.20 13.53 -14.36
CA TYR A 90 16.25 14.83 -13.67
C TYR A 90 17.65 15.16 -13.16
N LEU A 91 18.33 14.21 -12.50
CA LEU A 91 19.70 14.43 -11.98
C LEU A 91 20.71 14.76 -13.09
N ALA A 92 20.48 14.28 -14.30
CA ALA A 92 21.31 14.58 -15.47
C ALA A 92 20.98 15.96 -16.08
N SER A 93 19.94 16.64 -15.60
CA SER A 93 19.51 17.93 -16.13
C SER A 93 20.22 19.12 -15.46
N SER A 94 20.25 20.27 -16.16
CA SER A 94 20.72 21.53 -15.58
C SER A 94 19.85 21.99 -14.40
N GLN A 95 18.57 21.65 -14.42
CA GLN A 95 17.62 21.98 -13.36
C GLN A 95 18.06 21.42 -12.00
N ALA A 96 18.55 20.20 -11.97
CA ALA A 96 19.04 19.57 -10.74
C ALA A 96 20.26 20.31 -10.14
N LEU A 97 21.08 20.92 -10.98
CA LEU A 97 22.20 21.75 -10.53
C LEU A 97 21.73 23.08 -9.93
N GLU A 98 20.73 23.70 -10.54
CA GLU A 98 20.14 24.96 -10.07
C GLU A 98 19.35 24.80 -8.78
N ASP A 99 18.65 23.66 -8.61
CA ASP A 99 17.79 23.39 -7.47
C ASP A 99 18.57 23.17 -6.14
N GLY A 100 19.83 22.80 -6.23
CA GLY A 100 20.65 22.48 -5.04
C GLY A 100 20.14 21.25 -4.29
N THR A 101 20.67 20.98 -3.10
CA THR A 101 20.34 19.79 -2.33
C THR A 101 18.87 19.78 -1.87
N GLU A 102 18.40 20.88 -1.30
CA GLU A 102 17.01 20.98 -0.81
C GLU A 102 15.99 20.91 -1.95
N GLY A 103 16.27 21.58 -3.06
CA GLY A 103 15.41 21.55 -4.23
C GLY A 103 15.33 20.15 -4.85
N ARG A 104 16.44 19.42 -4.90
CA ARG A 104 16.46 18.02 -5.37
C ARG A 104 15.65 17.10 -4.48
N GLN A 105 15.71 17.25 -3.16
CA GLN A 105 14.89 16.48 -2.23
C GLN A 105 13.39 16.76 -2.43
N SER A 106 13.02 18.03 -2.54
CA SER A 106 11.63 18.42 -2.83
C SER A 106 11.14 17.86 -4.15
N HIS A 107 11.97 17.91 -5.18
CA HIS A 107 11.66 17.36 -6.49
C HIS A 107 11.48 15.83 -6.45
N ALA A 108 12.36 15.13 -5.73
CA ALA A 108 12.28 13.67 -5.55
C ALA A 108 10.95 13.26 -4.90
N ILE A 109 10.51 13.97 -3.87
CA ILE A 109 9.24 13.70 -3.17
C ILE A 109 8.05 13.97 -4.08
N THR A 110 8.05 15.08 -4.81
CA THR A 110 7.01 15.41 -5.78
C THR A 110 6.92 14.34 -6.87
N LEU A 111 8.05 13.93 -7.41
CA LEU A 111 8.14 12.92 -8.45
C LEU A 111 7.64 11.56 -7.96
N LEU A 112 8.04 11.15 -6.75
CA LEU A 112 7.55 9.91 -6.14
C LEU A 112 6.04 9.94 -5.93
N THR A 113 5.51 11.04 -5.42
CA THR A 113 4.08 11.24 -5.23
C THR A 113 3.32 11.12 -6.55
N ASP A 114 3.82 11.74 -7.61
CA ASP A 114 3.21 11.67 -8.94
C ASP A 114 3.27 10.26 -9.53
N CYS A 115 4.39 9.56 -9.37
CA CYS A 115 4.53 8.16 -9.83
C CYS A 115 3.53 7.24 -9.11
N ILE A 116 3.31 7.43 -7.82
CA ILE A 116 2.31 6.69 -7.05
C ILE A 116 0.91 7.00 -7.57
N ALA A 117 0.57 8.27 -7.70
CA ALA A 117 -0.76 8.72 -8.10
C ALA A 117 -1.14 8.30 -9.54
N THR A 118 -0.18 8.14 -10.42
CA THR A 118 -0.39 7.78 -11.83
C THR A 118 -0.22 6.29 -12.12
N SER A 119 0.17 5.48 -11.13
CA SER A 119 0.32 4.04 -11.31
C SER A 119 -1.02 3.36 -11.58
N THR A 120 -1.06 2.53 -12.61
CA THR A 120 -2.24 1.74 -12.98
C THR A 120 -2.02 0.23 -12.86
N GLN A 121 -0.83 -0.18 -12.48
CA GLN A 121 -0.48 -1.59 -12.35
C GLN A 121 -1.02 -2.16 -11.05
N THR A 122 -1.55 -3.36 -11.12
CA THR A 122 -2.10 -4.10 -9.98
C THR A 122 -1.47 -5.47 -9.86
N ILE A 123 -1.47 -5.99 -8.64
CA ILE A 123 -1.03 -7.35 -8.33
C ILE A 123 -2.15 -8.06 -7.57
N THR A 124 -2.42 -9.30 -7.94
CA THR A 124 -3.42 -10.15 -7.27
C THR A 124 -2.71 -11.24 -6.49
N THR A 125 -3.00 -11.31 -5.20
CA THR A 125 -2.41 -12.27 -4.27
C THR A 125 -3.48 -13.18 -3.69
N PRO A 126 -3.32 -14.51 -3.74
CA PRO A 126 -4.21 -15.42 -3.03
C PRO A 126 -3.96 -15.33 -1.53
N VAL A 127 -5.04 -15.19 -0.76
CA VAL A 127 -5.00 -15.03 0.70
C VAL A 127 -6.05 -15.94 1.32
N THR A 128 -5.70 -16.58 2.44
CA THR A 128 -6.64 -17.32 3.27
C THR A 128 -6.89 -16.55 4.57
N ILE A 129 -8.13 -16.20 4.82
CA ILE A 129 -8.54 -15.50 6.04
C ILE A 129 -9.21 -16.47 6.98
N HIS A 130 -8.70 -16.57 8.21
CA HIS A 130 -9.29 -17.35 9.28
C HIS A 130 -10.21 -16.48 10.13
N LEU A 131 -11.42 -17.00 10.42
CA LEU A 131 -12.40 -16.35 11.28
C LEU A 131 -12.68 -17.23 12.48
N ASN A 132 -12.91 -16.59 13.62
CA ASN A 132 -13.34 -17.25 14.83
C ASN A 132 -14.72 -16.70 15.27
N ASN A 133 -15.57 -17.60 15.79
CA ASN A 133 -16.85 -17.25 16.39
C ASN A 133 -16.75 -17.42 17.90
N ASP A 134 -17.02 -16.36 18.64
CA ASP A 134 -17.03 -16.38 20.11
C ASP A 134 -18.37 -16.84 20.73
N GLY A 135 -19.25 -17.40 19.90
CA GLY A 135 -20.61 -17.80 20.28
C GLY A 135 -21.66 -16.70 20.08
N LYS A 136 -21.24 -15.49 19.72
CA LYS A 136 -22.12 -14.35 19.44
C LYS A 136 -21.79 -13.67 18.12
N ASN A 137 -20.51 -13.50 17.86
CA ASN A 137 -20.04 -12.77 16.70
C ASN A 137 -18.85 -13.44 16.04
N TRP A 138 -18.80 -13.35 14.71
CA TRP A 138 -17.61 -13.69 13.95
C TRP A 138 -16.58 -12.57 14.07
N ARG A 139 -15.33 -12.95 14.28
CA ARG A 139 -14.19 -12.03 14.35
C ARG A 139 -13.18 -12.37 13.27
N ILE A 140 -12.67 -11.33 12.64
CA ILE A 140 -11.51 -11.42 11.75
C ILE A 140 -10.29 -11.00 12.58
N PRO A 141 -9.41 -11.92 12.97
CA PRO A 141 -8.20 -11.55 13.69
C PRO A 141 -7.32 -10.71 12.78
N LYS A 142 -6.61 -9.72 13.34
CA LYS A 142 -5.62 -8.95 12.60
C LYS A 142 -4.57 -9.92 12.05
N SER A 143 -4.40 -9.92 10.74
CA SER A 143 -3.52 -10.84 10.04
C SER A 143 -2.43 -10.08 9.30
N ASP A 144 -1.17 -10.45 9.53
CA ASP A 144 -0.05 -9.92 8.77
C ASP A 144 -0.15 -10.31 7.29
N GLU A 145 -0.75 -11.46 7.00
CA GLU A 145 -1.00 -11.93 5.63
C GLU A 145 -1.94 -10.99 4.87
N ILE A 146 -3.03 -10.54 5.50
CA ILE A 146 -3.95 -9.56 4.91
C ILE A 146 -3.24 -8.22 4.70
N THR A 147 -2.52 -7.74 5.70
CA THR A 147 -1.78 -6.49 5.63
C THR A 147 -0.74 -6.53 4.53
N THR A 148 0.04 -7.61 4.44
CA THR A 148 1.04 -7.80 3.38
C THR A 148 0.38 -7.84 2.00
N ALA A 149 -0.74 -8.53 1.85
CA ALA A 149 -1.48 -8.59 0.59
C ALA A 149 -2.09 -7.23 0.20
N LEU A 150 -2.58 -6.44 1.16
CA LEU A 150 -3.09 -5.09 0.92
C LEU A 150 -1.99 -4.12 0.50
N LEU A 151 -0.83 -4.21 1.13
CA LEU A 151 0.33 -3.39 0.79
C LEU A 151 1.02 -3.86 -0.50
N GLY A 152 0.76 -5.10 -0.93
CA GLY A 152 1.44 -5.69 -2.07
C GLY A 152 2.95 -5.72 -1.84
N ASN A 153 3.70 -5.16 -2.76
CA ASN A 153 5.16 -5.03 -2.69
C ASN A 153 5.64 -3.64 -2.22
N LEU A 154 4.77 -2.88 -1.52
CA LEU A 154 5.07 -1.51 -1.10
C LEU A 154 6.32 -1.42 -0.22
N GLU A 155 6.46 -2.33 0.76
CA GLU A 155 7.60 -2.32 1.69
C GLU A 155 8.92 -2.51 0.94
N GLU A 156 8.98 -3.49 0.03
CA GLU A 156 10.14 -3.73 -0.82
C GLU A 156 10.43 -2.53 -1.74
N ALA A 157 9.38 -1.96 -2.33
CA ALA A 157 9.47 -0.79 -3.20
C ALA A 157 10.06 0.42 -2.46
N LEU A 158 9.55 0.73 -1.27
CA LEU A 158 10.04 1.84 -0.44
C LEU A 158 11.48 1.61 0.01
N THR A 159 11.84 0.39 0.42
CA THR A 159 13.21 0.04 0.77
C THR A 159 14.16 0.28 -0.40
N THR A 160 13.77 -0.11 -1.60
CA THR A 160 14.56 0.12 -2.82
C THR A 160 14.77 1.61 -3.10
N ILE A 161 13.72 2.43 -2.96
CA ILE A 161 13.80 3.88 -3.18
C ILE A 161 14.68 4.56 -2.13
N LEU A 162 14.49 4.21 -0.85
CA LEU A 162 15.17 4.85 0.27
C LEU A 162 16.65 4.44 0.41
N THR A 163 17.03 3.28 -0.14
CA THR A 163 18.41 2.80 -0.09
C THR A 163 19.25 3.20 -1.31
N GLN A 164 18.69 3.94 -2.25
CA GLN A 164 19.47 4.44 -3.39
C GLN A 164 20.51 5.45 -2.93
N PRO A 165 21.76 5.31 -3.38
CA PRO A 165 22.78 6.31 -3.06
C PRO A 165 22.42 7.64 -3.71
N GLU A 166 22.47 8.71 -2.91
CA GLU A 166 22.44 10.06 -3.43
C GLU A 166 23.70 10.29 -4.25
N SER A 167 23.54 10.33 -5.53
CA SER A 167 24.66 10.62 -6.45
C SER A 167 24.61 12.05 -6.97
#